data_d8913d1cdcfd0ef8133fca28ad1044f5
#
_entry.id   d8913d1cdcfd0ef8133fca28ad1044f5
#
_cell.length_a   1.000
_cell.length_b   1.000
_cell.length_c   1.000
_cell.angle_alpha   90.00
_cell.angle_beta   90.00
_cell.angle_gamma   90.00
#
_symmetry.space_group_name_H-M   'P 1'
#
loop_
_entity.id
_entity.type
_entity.pdbx_description
1 polymer ?
#
loop_
_entity_poly.entity_id
_entity_poly.type
_entity_poly.pdbx_seq_one_letter_code
_entity_poly.pdbx_strand_id
1 'polypeptide(L)'
;MSLLRYFIFFNIIFCYYNQDPIMMGLSGSYNTVAKGYHCVGINPANLAFEEENYIGLFGTNFSLSNNLVTRDRLNDISGTFLDSAKKEEIIGYLNEGPMKINSFINSPIIMNFSVNKFAITSQIKYFSNFELSQDFLKLFLEGNSEVSNGDEDDYVYD
;
A
#
# COMPACT_ATOMS: atom_id res chain seq x y z
N MET A 1 -39.96 -9.10 -4.75
CA MET A 1 -39.22 -7.91 -5.25
C MET A 1 -38.27 -7.27 -4.25
N SER A 2 -38.41 -7.48 -2.97
CA SER A 2 -37.52 -6.82 -1.97
C SER A 2 -36.12 -7.47 -1.85
N LEU A 3 -36.02 -8.79 -1.89
CA LEU A 3 -34.74 -9.53 -1.80
C LEU A 3 -33.75 -9.19 -2.93
N LEU A 4 -34.26 -8.94 -4.14
CA LEU A 4 -33.43 -8.54 -5.29
C LEU A 4 -32.80 -7.16 -5.10
N ARG A 5 -33.49 -6.24 -4.44
CA ARG A 5 -32.94 -4.92 -4.07
C ARG A 5 -31.79 -5.01 -3.08
N TYR A 6 -31.88 -5.87 -2.06
CA TYR A 6 -30.82 -6.09 -1.09
C TYR A 6 -29.60 -6.78 -1.74
N PHE A 7 -29.84 -7.68 -2.70
CA PHE A 7 -28.75 -8.32 -3.45
C PHE A 7 -27.97 -7.34 -4.33
N ILE A 8 -28.64 -6.37 -4.96
CA ILE A 8 -28.00 -5.31 -5.75
C ILE A 8 -27.23 -4.35 -4.84
N PHE A 9 -27.78 -3.96 -3.70
CA PHE A 9 -27.07 -3.10 -2.72
C PHE A 9 -25.85 -3.79 -2.11
N PHE A 10 -25.93 -5.08 -1.84
CA PHE A 10 -24.81 -5.85 -1.30
C PHE A 10 -23.60 -5.89 -2.26
N ASN A 11 -23.84 -5.95 -3.55
CA ASN A 11 -22.76 -5.92 -4.55
C ASN A 11 -22.10 -4.53 -4.70
N ILE A 12 -22.82 -3.45 -4.44
CA ILE A 12 -22.26 -2.08 -4.51
C ILE A 12 -21.24 -1.82 -3.38
N ILE A 13 -21.43 -2.45 -2.22
CA ILE A 13 -20.54 -2.26 -1.06
C ILE A 13 -19.18 -2.96 -1.26
N PHE A 14 -19.10 -4.00 -2.11
CA PHE A 14 -17.86 -4.73 -2.39
C PHE A 14 -17.06 -4.24 -3.59
N CYS A 15 -17.50 -3.19 -4.28
CA CYS A 15 -16.75 -2.56 -5.38
C CYS A 15 -15.60 -1.70 -4.83
N TYR A 16 -14.81 -2.24 -3.88
CA TYR A 16 -13.72 -1.51 -3.24
C TYR A 16 -12.37 -1.93 -3.84
N TYR A 17 -11.71 -0.94 -4.40
CA TYR A 17 -10.30 -0.84 -4.81
C TYR A 17 -9.55 -2.18 -4.97
N ASN A 18 -9.64 -2.76 -6.14
CA ASN A 18 -8.91 -3.98 -6.46
C ASN A 18 -7.57 -3.60 -7.10
N GLN A 19 -6.50 -3.65 -6.31
CA GLN A 19 -5.13 -3.49 -6.82
C GLN A 19 -4.60 -4.86 -7.27
N ASP A 20 -5.09 -5.34 -8.40
CA ASP A 20 -4.49 -6.48 -9.08
C ASP A 20 -3.23 -6.02 -9.82
N PRO A 21 -2.11 -6.77 -9.78
CA PRO A 21 -0.87 -6.40 -10.50
C PRO A 21 -1.07 -6.20 -11.99
N ILE A 22 -1.96 -6.99 -12.61
CA ILE A 22 -2.29 -6.87 -14.03
C ILE A 22 -3.02 -5.55 -14.28
N MET A 23 -3.98 -5.19 -13.42
CA MET A 23 -4.70 -3.93 -13.47
C MET A 23 -3.76 -2.73 -13.34
N MET A 24 -2.78 -2.81 -12.44
CA MET A 24 -1.77 -1.77 -12.28
C MET A 24 -0.88 -1.63 -13.53
N GLY A 25 -0.44 -2.75 -14.11
CA GLY A 25 0.34 -2.77 -15.35
C GLY A 25 -0.42 -2.19 -16.56
N LEU A 26 -1.74 -2.25 -16.55
CA LEU A 26 -2.62 -1.68 -17.57
C LEU A 26 -3.14 -0.27 -17.22
N SER A 27 -2.51 0.41 -16.24
CA SER A 27 -2.92 1.75 -15.79
C SER A 27 -4.41 1.84 -15.42
N GLY A 28 -4.96 0.79 -14.82
CA GLY A 28 -6.36 0.71 -14.42
C GLY A 28 -7.34 0.29 -15.53
N SER A 29 -6.91 0.13 -16.78
CA SER A 29 -7.75 -0.24 -17.92
C SER A 29 -8.03 -1.74 -17.98
N TYR A 30 -8.47 -2.34 -16.87
CA TYR A 30 -8.68 -3.78 -16.76
C TYR A 30 -10.14 -4.22 -16.85
N ASN A 31 -11.10 -3.28 -16.81
CA ASN A 31 -12.53 -3.57 -16.74
C ASN A 31 -13.07 -4.42 -17.91
N THR A 32 -12.50 -4.23 -19.10
CA THR A 32 -12.97 -4.93 -20.32
C THR A 32 -12.20 -6.20 -20.61
N VAL A 33 -11.00 -6.37 -19.99
CA VAL A 33 -10.12 -7.51 -20.29
C VAL A 33 -10.03 -8.51 -19.14
N ALA A 34 -10.64 -8.21 -17.99
CA ALA A 34 -10.70 -9.14 -16.87
C ALA A 34 -11.42 -10.41 -17.27
N LYS A 35 -10.82 -11.57 -16.97
CA LYS A 35 -11.32 -12.90 -17.31
C LYS A 35 -11.42 -13.79 -16.08
N GLY A 36 -12.31 -14.77 -16.18
CA GLY A 36 -12.50 -15.79 -15.17
C GLY A 36 -12.79 -15.21 -13.78
N TYR A 37 -12.18 -15.74 -12.75
CA TYR A 37 -12.38 -15.27 -11.38
C TYR A 37 -11.87 -13.83 -11.13
N HIS A 38 -11.02 -13.26 -11.99
CA HIS A 38 -10.61 -11.86 -11.91
C HIS A 38 -11.75 -10.88 -12.21
N CYS A 39 -12.82 -11.33 -12.88
CA CYS A 39 -14.00 -10.50 -13.13
C CYS A 39 -14.72 -10.11 -11.83
N VAL A 40 -14.60 -10.94 -10.78
CA VAL A 40 -15.27 -10.70 -9.51
C VAL A 40 -14.67 -9.49 -8.82
N GLY A 41 -15.48 -8.47 -8.57
CA GLY A 41 -15.05 -7.22 -7.96
C GLY A 41 -14.49 -6.18 -8.95
N ILE A 42 -14.37 -6.51 -10.25
CA ILE A 42 -13.98 -5.58 -11.31
C ILE A 42 -15.17 -5.35 -12.25
N ASN A 43 -15.49 -6.33 -13.06
CA ASN A 43 -16.65 -6.31 -13.97
C ASN A 43 -17.25 -7.71 -14.12
N PRO A 44 -18.20 -8.10 -13.26
CA PRO A 44 -18.81 -9.42 -13.33
C PRO A 44 -19.53 -9.72 -14.66
N ALA A 45 -19.89 -8.69 -15.42
CA ALA A 45 -20.54 -8.87 -16.72
C ALA A 45 -19.63 -9.60 -17.74
N ASN A 46 -18.30 -9.50 -17.57
CA ASN A 46 -17.35 -10.20 -18.44
C ASN A 46 -17.49 -11.74 -18.33
N LEU A 47 -17.95 -12.25 -17.18
CA LEU A 47 -18.23 -13.70 -17.03
C LEU A 47 -19.29 -14.20 -18.00
N ALA A 48 -20.18 -13.34 -18.50
CA ALA A 48 -21.18 -13.74 -19.46
C ALA A 48 -20.58 -14.20 -20.81
N PHE A 49 -19.39 -13.72 -21.12
CA PHE A 49 -18.64 -13.97 -22.35
C PHE A 49 -17.49 -14.98 -22.16
N GLU A 50 -17.33 -15.50 -20.93
CA GLU A 50 -16.24 -16.40 -20.61
C GLU A 50 -16.58 -17.83 -21.03
N GLU A 51 -15.67 -18.47 -21.76
CA GLU A 51 -15.77 -19.86 -22.21
C GLU A 51 -14.68 -20.74 -21.55
N GLU A 52 -13.70 -20.15 -20.90
CA GLU A 52 -12.57 -20.86 -20.31
C GLU A 52 -12.75 -21.03 -18.79
N ASN A 53 -12.08 -22.05 -18.25
CA ASN A 53 -12.05 -22.30 -16.83
C ASN A 53 -10.71 -21.84 -16.27
N TYR A 54 -10.72 -21.17 -15.11
CA TYR A 54 -9.53 -20.66 -14.47
C TYR A 54 -9.45 -21.15 -13.03
N ILE A 55 -8.24 -21.47 -12.61
CA ILE A 55 -7.91 -21.81 -11.24
C ILE A 55 -6.74 -20.95 -10.80
N GLY A 56 -6.92 -20.19 -9.72
CA GLY A 56 -5.87 -19.41 -9.07
C GLY A 56 -5.49 -20.05 -7.75
N LEU A 57 -4.29 -20.61 -7.68
CA LEU A 57 -3.79 -21.28 -6.47
C LEU A 57 -3.10 -20.32 -5.52
N PHE A 58 -2.30 -19.40 -6.06
CA PHE A 58 -1.51 -18.44 -5.30
C PHE A 58 -1.49 -17.10 -6.03
N GLY A 59 -1.28 -16.02 -5.29
CA GLY A 59 -1.20 -14.70 -5.90
C GLY A 59 -1.27 -13.62 -4.83
N THR A 60 -0.14 -13.38 -4.13
CA THR A 60 -0.06 -12.28 -3.17
C THR A 60 0.38 -11.01 -3.88
N ASN A 61 -0.37 -9.96 -3.68
CA ASN A 61 -0.06 -8.63 -4.16
C ASN A 61 0.38 -7.76 -2.98
N PHE A 62 1.52 -7.11 -3.13
CA PHE A 62 2.06 -6.16 -2.17
C PHE A 62 2.29 -4.82 -2.85
N SER A 63 1.79 -3.76 -2.23
CA SER A 63 2.02 -2.39 -2.68
C SER A 63 2.52 -1.55 -1.52
N LEU A 64 3.54 -0.77 -1.78
CA LEU A 64 4.09 0.22 -0.86
C LEU A 64 4.11 1.57 -1.57
N SER A 65 3.57 2.59 -0.95
CA SER A 65 3.60 3.95 -1.46
C SER A 65 3.94 4.94 -0.35
N ASN A 66 4.58 6.02 -0.71
CA ASN A 66 4.87 7.14 0.17
C ASN A 66 4.68 8.47 -0.57
N ASN A 67 4.61 9.57 0.18
CA ASN A 67 4.39 10.91 -0.37
C ASN A 67 5.65 11.76 -0.49
N LEU A 68 6.79 11.37 0.11
CA LEU A 68 7.98 12.22 0.19
C LEU A 68 9.21 11.64 -0.48
N VAL A 69 9.41 10.32 -0.40
CA VAL A 69 10.60 9.68 -0.94
C VAL A 69 10.42 9.44 -2.42
N THR A 70 11.02 10.26 -3.24
CA THR A 70 11.13 10.06 -4.68
C THR A 70 12.34 9.21 -5.03
N ARG A 71 12.39 8.67 -6.25
CA ARG A 71 13.55 7.91 -6.73
C ARG A 71 14.83 8.73 -6.70
N ASP A 72 14.76 10.01 -7.04
CA ASP A 72 15.91 10.91 -7.08
C ASP A 72 16.43 11.16 -5.66
N ARG A 73 15.56 11.49 -4.71
CA ARG A 73 15.91 11.63 -3.29
C ARG A 73 16.52 10.35 -2.70
N LEU A 74 15.99 9.18 -3.09
CA LEU A 74 16.55 7.91 -2.65
C LEU A 74 17.95 7.68 -3.20
N ASN A 75 18.19 8.01 -4.48
CA ASN A 75 19.51 7.90 -5.10
C ASN A 75 20.53 8.85 -4.47
N ASP A 76 20.11 10.06 -4.12
CA ASP A 76 20.97 11.08 -3.47
C ASP A 76 21.42 10.67 -2.07
N ILE A 77 20.62 9.88 -1.38
CA ILE A 77 20.91 9.39 -0.02
C ILE A 77 21.64 8.05 -0.06
N SER A 78 21.36 7.22 -1.08
CA SER A 78 21.87 5.87 -1.16
C SER A 78 23.38 5.84 -1.38
N GLY A 79 24.10 5.19 -0.46
CA GLY A 79 25.57 5.08 -0.52
C GLY A 79 26.33 6.33 -0.09
N THR A 80 25.63 7.37 0.40
CA THR A 80 26.23 8.61 0.89
C THR A 80 26.39 8.56 2.42
N PHE A 81 27.48 9.12 2.93
CA PHE A 81 27.62 9.30 4.38
C PHE A 81 26.66 10.41 4.84
N LEU A 82 25.86 10.10 5.86
CA LEU A 82 24.90 11.05 6.42
C LEU A 82 25.61 11.98 7.41
N ASP A 83 26.23 13.03 6.90
CA ASP A 83 26.72 14.13 7.71
C ASP A 83 25.57 15.03 8.23
N SER A 84 25.88 16.00 9.08
CA SER A 84 24.88 16.88 9.69
C SER A 84 24.06 17.64 8.63
N ALA A 85 24.71 18.12 7.57
CA ALA A 85 24.04 18.86 6.51
C ALA A 85 23.04 17.97 5.73
N LYS A 86 23.42 16.72 5.48
CA LYS A 86 22.55 15.75 4.78
C LYS A 86 21.36 15.30 5.63
N LYS A 87 21.57 15.19 6.96
CA LYS A 87 20.50 14.91 7.92
C LYS A 87 19.49 16.05 7.96
N GLU A 88 19.94 17.31 8.03
CA GLU A 88 19.06 18.48 7.98
C GLU A 88 18.27 18.57 6.67
N GLU A 89 18.91 18.25 5.53
CA GLU A 89 18.22 18.18 4.24
C GLU A 89 17.08 17.15 4.26
N ILE A 90 17.34 15.94 4.78
CA ILE A 90 16.33 14.87 4.88
C ILE A 90 15.19 15.29 5.82
N ILE A 91 15.51 15.90 6.96
CA ILE A 91 14.53 16.44 7.90
C ILE A 91 13.72 17.56 7.22
N GLY A 92 14.38 18.38 6.39
CA GLY A 92 13.75 19.45 5.63
C GLY A 92 12.65 18.98 4.66
N TYR A 93 12.71 17.75 4.17
CA TYR A 93 11.63 17.19 3.33
C TYR A 93 10.29 17.09 4.08
N LEU A 94 10.32 17.02 5.42
CA LEU A 94 9.11 16.97 6.25
C LEU A 94 8.52 18.35 6.56
N ASN A 95 9.13 19.43 6.12
CA ASN A 95 8.58 20.79 6.28
C ASN A 95 7.25 20.95 5.54
N GLU A 96 7.02 20.16 4.49
CA GLU A 96 5.77 20.14 3.71
C GLU A 96 4.68 19.29 4.36
N GLY A 97 4.99 18.58 5.45
CA GLY A 97 4.06 17.74 6.19
C GLY A 97 4.66 16.38 6.57
N PRO A 98 3.95 15.57 7.35
CA PRO A 98 4.43 14.27 7.77
C PRO A 98 4.64 13.32 6.59
N MET A 99 5.64 12.45 6.70
CA MET A 99 5.84 11.37 5.74
C MET A 99 4.76 10.31 5.96
N LYS A 100 3.99 10.04 4.91
CA LYS A 100 2.96 9.01 4.91
C LYS A 100 3.45 7.79 4.15
N ILE A 101 3.43 6.65 4.80
CA ILE A 101 3.76 5.36 4.20
C ILE A 101 2.50 4.51 4.22
N ASN A 102 2.01 4.17 3.04
CA ASN A 102 0.85 3.31 2.90
C ASN A 102 1.32 1.95 2.39
N SER A 103 0.92 0.89 3.06
CA SER A 103 1.14 -0.47 2.61
C SER A 103 -0.19 -1.19 2.39
N PHE A 104 -0.22 -2.02 1.37
CA PHE A 104 -1.36 -2.81 1.00
C PHE A 104 -0.91 -4.22 0.65
N ILE A 105 -1.59 -5.20 1.23
CA ILE A 105 -1.40 -6.62 0.93
C ILE A 105 -2.75 -7.18 0.53
N ASN A 106 -2.78 -7.91 -0.57
CA ASN A 106 -3.93 -8.68 -1.01
C ASN A 106 -3.49 -10.10 -1.33
N SER A 107 -4.11 -11.07 -0.71
CA SER A 107 -3.78 -12.49 -0.90
C SER A 107 -5.05 -13.34 -0.91
N PRO A 108 -5.15 -14.36 -1.75
CA PRO A 108 -6.21 -15.35 -1.64
C PRO A 108 -6.09 -16.12 -0.32
N ILE A 109 -7.23 -16.40 0.32
CA ILE A 109 -7.30 -17.26 1.51
C ILE A 109 -7.36 -18.72 1.10
N ILE A 110 -8.18 -18.99 0.08
CA ILE A 110 -8.36 -20.30 -0.54
C ILE A 110 -8.24 -20.14 -2.05
N MET A 111 -8.26 -21.26 -2.77
CA MET A 111 -8.25 -21.25 -4.24
C MET A 111 -9.36 -20.36 -4.80
N ASN A 112 -9.00 -19.53 -5.75
CA ASN A 112 -9.94 -18.83 -6.60
C ASN A 112 -10.22 -19.68 -7.82
N PHE A 113 -11.48 -19.77 -8.26
CA PHE A 113 -11.80 -20.51 -9.48
C PHE A 113 -12.97 -19.91 -10.23
N SER A 114 -13.00 -20.16 -11.52
CA SER A 114 -14.16 -19.90 -12.35
C SER A 114 -14.39 -21.05 -13.30
N VAL A 115 -15.66 -21.37 -13.50
CA VAL A 115 -16.13 -22.40 -14.42
C VAL A 115 -17.29 -21.83 -15.22
N ASN A 116 -17.12 -21.75 -16.52
CA ASN A 116 -18.09 -21.10 -17.40
C ASN A 116 -18.41 -19.66 -16.90
N LYS A 117 -19.68 -19.41 -16.62
CA LYS A 117 -20.20 -18.09 -16.19
C LYS A 117 -20.23 -17.92 -14.66
N PHE A 118 -19.64 -18.84 -13.93
CA PHE A 118 -19.61 -18.82 -12.48
C PHE A 118 -18.18 -18.65 -11.96
N ALA A 119 -17.98 -17.79 -10.96
CA ALA A 119 -16.68 -17.58 -10.32
C ALA A 119 -16.82 -17.42 -8.82
N ILE A 120 -15.85 -17.98 -8.09
CA ILE A 120 -15.68 -17.77 -6.64
C ILE A 120 -14.27 -17.25 -6.40
N THR A 121 -14.20 -16.20 -5.60
CA THR A 121 -12.92 -15.65 -5.12
C THR A 121 -12.96 -15.47 -3.60
N SER A 122 -11.81 -15.66 -2.99
CA SER A 122 -11.61 -15.45 -1.57
C SER A 122 -10.32 -14.67 -1.38
N GLN A 123 -10.40 -13.50 -0.73
CA GLN A 123 -9.27 -12.60 -0.58
C GLN A 123 -9.23 -12.01 0.82
N ILE A 124 -8.03 -11.94 1.38
CA ILE A 124 -7.74 -11.09 2.54
C ILE A 124 -7.02 -9.84 2.06
N LYS A 125 -7.46 -8.68 2.52
CA LYS A 125 -6.86 -7.38 2.22
C LYS A 125 -6.42 -6.74 3.51
N TYR A 126 -5.16 -6.38 3.58
CA TYR A 126 -4.59 -5.66 4.71
C TYR A 126 -4.10 -4.29 4.25
N PHE A 127 -4.51 -3.27 4.97
CA PHE A 127 -4.07 -1.89 4.76
C PHE A 127 -3.36 -1.40 6.01
N SER A 128 -2.26 -0.72 5.83
CA SER A 128 -1.58 -0.04 6.91
C SER A 128 -1.12 1.34 6.45
N ASN A 129 -1.37 2.34 7.28
CA ASN A 129 -0.94 3.71 7.05
C ASN A 129 -0.07 4.12 8.24
N PHE A 130 1.16 4.52 7.97
CA PHE A 130 2.07 5.07 8.95
C PHE A 130 2.32 6.53 8.63
N GLU A 131 2.30 7.36 9.65
CA GLU A 131 2.70 8.76 9.56
C GLU A 131 3.91 8.97 10.46
N LEU A 132 5.00 9.43 9.85
CA LEU A 132 6.23 9.79 10.54
C LEU A 132 6.30 11.31 10.66
N SER A 133 6.28 11.80 11.88
CA SER A 133 6.47 13.23 12.17
C SER A 133 7.94 13.64 12.00
N GLN A 134 8.16 14.94 11.86
CA GLN A 134 9.50 15.51 11.81
C GLN A 134 10.29 15.20 13.08
N ASP A 135 9.67 15.31 14.26
CA ASP A 135 10.31 15.05 15.55
C ASP A 135 10.77 13.59 15.67
N PHE A 136 9.96 12.65 15.16
CA PHE A 136 10.36 11.24 15.13
C PHE A 136 11.59 11.03 14.22
N LEU A 137 11.63 11.67 13.06
CA LEU A 137 12.76 11.54 12.14
C LEU A 137 14.03 12.20 12.70
N LYS A 138 13.90 13.35 13.38
CA LYS A 138 15.01 13.99 14.10
C LYS A 138 15.58 13.05 15.15
N LEU A 139 14.73 12.50 16.00
CA LEU A 139 15.16 11.54 17.02
C LEU A 139 15.89 10.33 16.42
N PHE A 140 15.42 9.84 15.26
CA PHE A 140 16.02 8.69 14.57
C PHE A 140 17.39 9.01 13.95
N LEU A 141 17.54 10.19 13.33
CA LEU A 141 18.75 10.59 12.60
C LEU A 141 19.83 11.22 13.51
N GLU A 142 19.42 11.99 14.50
CA GLU A 142 20.30 12.76 15.38
C GLU A 142 20.50 12.09 16.74
N GLY A 143 19.59 11.15 17.08
CA GLY A 143 19.59 10.53 18.40
C GLY A 143 19.13 11.50 19.48
N ASN A 144 19.48 11.22 20.72
CA ASN A 144 19.10 12.00 21.89
C ASN A 144 20.13 13.11 22.20
N SER A 145 20.95 13.52 21.23
CA SER A 145 22.09 14.43 21.43
C SER A 145 21.70 15.88 21.74
N GLU A 146 20.45 16.29 21.50
CA GLU A 146 19.99 17.65 21.86
C GLU A 146 19.77 17.87 23.38
N VAL A 147 19.81 16.81 24.19
CA VAL A 147 19.68 16.94 25.66
C VAL A 147 20.99 17.31 26.34
N SER A 148 22.11 17.30 25.60
CA SER A 148 23.47 17.51 26.15
C SER A 148 23.97 18.95 26.08
N ASN A 149 23.19 19.93 25.63
CA ASN A 149 23.61 21.34 25.63
C ASN A 149 23.09 22.15 26.83
N GLY A 150 22.62 21.45 27.85
CA GLY A 150 22.30 22.02 29.16
C GLY A 150 23.34 21.58 30.17
N ASP A 151 24.28 22.50 30.47
CA ASP A 151 25.19 22.52 31.66
C ASP A 151 26.11 21.29 31.82
N GLU A 152 27.28 21.38 31.22
CA GLU A 152 28.43 20.51 31.45
C GLU A 152 29.14 20.78 32.80
N ASP A 153 28.50 21.47 33.74
CA ASP A 153 29.17 22.00 34.95
C ASP A 153 28.71 21.41 36.29
N ASP A 154 28.06 20.24 36.37
CA ASP A 154 27.66 19.79 37.72
C ASP A 154 27.64 18.26 37.95
N TYR A 155 28.63 17.52 37.48
CA TYR A 155 28.88 16.17 38.00
C TYR A 155 30.28 16.09 38.66
N VAL A 156 30.40 16.68 39.84
CA VAL A 156 31.47 16.35 40.78
C VAL A 156 31.07 15.05 41.46
N TYR A 157 31.76 13.96 41.16
CA TYR A 157 31.67 12.72 41.93
C TYR A 157 32.56 12.87 43.17
N ASP A 158 31.93 12.96 44.36
CA ASP A 158 32.58 12.69 45.66
C ASP A 158 32.69 11.18 45.88
#